data_25639be84d6f5d3fab73c4f96843bc24
#
_entry.id   25639be84d6f5d3fab73c4f96843bc24
#
_cell.length_a   1.000
_cell.length_b   1.000
_cell.length_c   1.000
_cell.angle_alpha   90.00
_cell.angle_beta   90.00
_cell.angle_gamma   90.00
#
_symmetry.space_group_name_H-M   'P 1'
#
loop_
_entity.id
_entity.type
_entity.pdbx_description
1 polymer ?
#
loop_
_entity_poly.entity_id
_entity_poly.type
_entity_poly.pdbx_seq_one_letter_code
_entity_poly.pdbx_strand_id
1 'polypeptide(L)'
;ETIWRKRFADQRDKISTAEKELDVLQREGDKAQVQYYSDPQKALMEQNTRKEINDKDAQIAQKKQQIADLKQQLSDMEDELRKSGGDPGWARE
;
A
#
# COMPACT_ATOMS: atom_id res chain seq x y z
N GLU A 1 19.93 19.74 -6.50
CA GLU A 1 19.28 19.98 -5.19
C GLU A 1 17.76 19.91 -5.30
N THR A 2 17.13 20.78 -6.09
CA THR A 2 15.68 20.83 -6.29
C THR A 2 15.14 19.51 -6.87
N ILE A 3 15.88 18.89 -7.78
CA ILE A 3 15.50 17.61 -8.41
C ILE A 3 15.44 16.50 -7.36
N TRP A 4 16.44 16.40 -6.49
CA TRP A 4 16.47 15.38 -5.45
C TRP A 4 15.33 15.55 -4.44
N ARG A 5 15.10 16.76 -3.97
CA ARG A 5 14.02 17.06 -3.02
C ARG A 5 12.65 16.68 -3.61
N LYS A 6 12.44 17.03 -4.89
CA LYS A 6 11.20 16.67 -5.58
C LYS A 6 11.05 15.16 -5.73
N ARG A 7 12.11 14.46 -6.12
CA ARG A 7 12.08 12.99 -6.26
C ARG A 7 11.70 12.32 -4.94
N PHE A 8 12.29 12.75 -3.84
CA PHE A 8 11.97 12.19 -2.52
C PHE A 8 10.57 12.54 -2.07
N ALA A 9 10.12 13.77 -2.28
CA ALA A 9 8.77 14.18 -1.95
C ALA A 9 7.73 13.36 -2.74
N ASP A 10 7.94 13.19 -4.05
CA ASP A 10 7.06 12.40 -4.90
C ASP A 10 7.02 10.94 -4.45
N GLN A 11 8.16 10.37 -4.07
CA GLN A 11 8.24 8.98 -3.61
C GLN A 11 7.50 8.81 -2.27
N ARG A 12 7.67 9.72 -1.34
CA ARG A 12 6.94 9.69 -0.07
C ARG A 12 5.44 9.83 -0.26
N ASP A 13 5.02 10.67 -1.22
CA ASP A 13 3.61 10.83 -1.55
C ASP A 13 3.02 9.53 -2.12
N LYS A 14 3.76 8.83 -2.97
CA LYS A 14 3.34 7.53 -3.50
C LYS A 14 3.15 6.50 -2.38
N ILE A 15 4.07 6.47 -1.43
CA ILE A 15 3.98 5.57 -0.26
C ILE A 15 2.76 5.93 0.58
N SER A 16 2.58 7.20 0.89
CA SER A 16 1.45 7.67 1.69
C SER A 16 0.11 7.34 1.03
N THR A 17 0.00 7.57 -0.28
CA THR A 17 -1.21 7.25 -1.05
C THR A 17 -1.49 5.75 -1.02
N ALA A 18 -0.47 4.92 -1.25
CA ALA A 18 -0.61 3.46 -1.22
C ALA A 18 -1.02 2.96 0.16
N GLU A 19 -0.48 3.55 1.23
CA GLU A 19 -0.85 3.18 2.60
C GLU A 19 -2.31 3.53 2.92
N LYS A 20 -2.80 4.67 2.42
CA LYS A 20 -4.21 5.06 2.56
C LYS A 20 -5.13 4.11 1.79
N GLU A 21 -4.72 3.72 0.58
CA GLU A 21 -5.46 2.75 -0.22
C GLU A 21 -5.51 1.39 0.47
N LEU A 22 -4.41 0.96 1.10
CA LEU A 22 -4.37 -0.28 1.87
C LEU A 22 -5.34 -0.21 3.05
N ASP A 23 -5.39 0.90 3.77
CA ASP A 23 -6.31 1.09 4.89
C ASP A 23 -7.77 0.91 4.45
N VAL A 24 -8.14 1.52 3.32
CA VAL A 24 -9.49 1.37 2.74
C VAL A 24 -9.78 -0.09 2.38
N LEU A 25 -8.84 -0.77 1.73
CA LEU A 25 -9.00 -2.18 1.36
C LEU A 25 -9.17 -3.07 2.59
N GLN A 26 -8.40 -2.83 3.65
CA GLN A 26 -8.51 -3.59 4.89
C GLN A 26 -9.86 -3.39 5.56
N ARG A 27 -10.39 -2.18 5.59
CA ARG A 27 -11.72 -1.89 6.12
C ARG A 27 -12.82 -2.59 5.31
N GLU A 28 -12.70 -2.57 3.98
CA GLU A 28 -13.65 -3.27 3.10
C GLU A 28 -13.60 -4.78 3.31
N GLY A 29 -12.39 -5.34 3.47
CA GLY A 29 -12.20 -6.76 3.74
C GLY A 29 -12.82 -7.19 5.07
N ASP A 30 -12.60 -6.41 6.12
CA ASP A 30 -13.19 -6.65 7.44
C ASP A 30 -14.72 -6.61 7.38
N LYS A 31 -15.27 -5.63 6.67
CA LYS A 31 -16.71 -5.50 6.48
C LYS A 31 -17.28 -6.71 5.75
N ALA A 32 -16.61 -7.19 4.70
CA ALA A 32 -17.05 -8.37 3.94
C ALA A 32 -17.05 -9.61 4.83
N GLN A 33 -16.03 -9.80 5.67
CA GLN A 33 -15.96 -10.93 6.60
C GLN A 33 -17.10 -10.87 7.65
N VAL A 34 -17.34 -9.71 8.22
CA VAL A 34 -18.42 -9.53 9.19
C VAL A 34 -19.77 -9.85 8.58
N GLN A 35 -20.02 -9.41 7.35
CA GLN A 35 -21.25 -9.72 6.62
C GLN A 35 -21.41 -11.21 6.35
N TYR A 36 -20.30 -11.90 6.01
CA TYR A 36 -20.31 -13.35 5.76
C TYR A 36 -20.73 -14.13 7.01
N TYR A 37 -20.18 -13.79 8.17
CA TYR A 37 -20.45 -14.52 9.41
C TYR A 37 -21.75 -14.11 10.09
N SER A 38 -22.30 -12.94 9.79
CA SER A 38 -23.47 -12.39 10.49
C SER A 38 -24.79 -12.64 9.78
N ASP A 39 -24.78 -12.97 8.48
CA ASP A 39 -25.99 -13.10 7.66
C ASP A 39 -26.17 -14.52 7.16
N PRO A 40 -27.19 -15.28 7.70
CA PRO A 40 -27.44 -16.65 7.23
C PRO A 40 -27.84 -16.74 5.76
N GLN A 41 -28.47 -15.70 5.19
CA GLN A 41 -28.84 -15.70 3.77
C GLN A 41 -27.62 -15.56 2.88
N LYS A 42 -26.61 -14.82 3.32
CA LYS A 42 -25.34 -14.73 2.61
C LYS A 42 -24.54 -16.03 2.69
N ALA A 43 -24.69 -16.79 3.75
CA ALA A 43 -24.07 -18.11 3.87
C ALA A 43 -24.63 -19.08 2.82
N LEU A 44 -25.89 -18.89 2.38
CA LEU A 44 -26.48 -19.66 1.27
C LEU A 44 -25.93 -19.24 -0.09
N MET A 45 -25.35 -18.03 -0.20
CA MET A 45 -24.68 -17.53 -1.38
C MET A 45 -23.16 -17.65 -1.23
N GLU A 46 -22.72 -18.70 -0.59
CA GLU A 46 -21.37 -18.92 -0.09
C GLU A 46 -20.26 -18.71 -1.11
N GLN A 47 -20.46 -19.14 -2.35
CA GLN A 47 -19.43 -19.02 -3.39
C GLN A 47 -19.12 -17.57 -3.74
N ASN A 48 -20.14 -16.74 -3.88
CA ASN A 48 -19.93 -15.32 -4.23
C ASN A 48 -19.27 -14.55 -3.08
N THR A 49 -19.67 -14.84 -1.84
CA THR A 49 -19.12 -14.17 -0.66
C THR A 49 -17.66 -14.57 -0.42
N ARG A 50 -17.34 -15.85 -0.58
CA ARG A 50 -15.96 -16.34 -0.50
C ARG A 50 -15.09 -15.71 -1.58
N LYS A 51 -15.61 -15.58 -2.79
CA LYS A 51 -14.89 -14.93 -3.87
C LYS A 51 -14.58 -13.48 -3.54
N GLU A 52 -15.54 -12.73 -3.00
CA GLU A 52 -15.33 -11.34 -2.57
C GLU A 52 -14.23 -11.23 -1.51
N ILE A 53 -14.25 -12.12 -0.50
CA ILE A 53 -13.24 -12.15 0.55
C ILE A 53 -11.86 -12.47 -0.05
N ASN A 54 -11.78 -13.47 -0.92
CA ASN A 54 -10.54 -13.87 -1.56
C ASN A 54 -10.00 -12.78 -2.49
N ASP A 55 -10.88 -12.09 -3.22
CA ASP A 55 -10.49 -10.98 -4.10
C ASP A 55 -9.95 -9.80 -3.27
N LYS A 56 -10.58 -9.50 -2.14
CA LYS A 56 -10.08 -8.46 -1.22
C LYS A 56 -8.75 -8.84 -0.60
N ASP A 57 -8.59 -10.08 -0.17
CA ASP A 57 -7.33 -10.57 0.38
C ASP A 57 -6.20 -10.48 -0.65
N ALA A 58 -6.49 -10.83 -1.92
CA ALA A 58 -5.52 -10.70 -3.00
C ALA A 58 -5.13 -9.25 -3.26
N GLN A 59 -6.10 -8.34 -3.26
CA GLN A 59 -5.85 -6.91 -3.44
C GLN A 59 -5.02 -6.33 -2.29
N ILE A 60 -5.30 -6.75 -1.06
CA ILE A 60 -4.54 -6.34 0.13
C ILE A 60 -3.10 -6.82 0.01
N ALA A 61 -2.88 -8.09 -0.36
CA ALA A 61 -1.55 -8.64 -0.53
C ALA A 61 -0.76 -7.90 -1.62
N GLN A 62 -1.40 -7.60 -2.76
CA GLN A 62 -0.79 -6.83 -3.84
C GLN A 62 -0.41 -5.42 -3.38
N LYS A 63 -1.29 -4.77 -2.63
CA LYS A 63 -1.04 -3.42 -2.12
C LYS A 63 0.12 -3.41 -1.12
N LYS A 64 0.20 -4.40 -0.23
CA LYS A 64 1.32 -4.55 0.71
C LYS A 64 2.64 -4.73 -0.03
N GLN A 65 2.63 -5.53 -1.10
CA GLN A 65 3.82 -5.72 -1.93
C GLN A 65 4.22 -4.43 -2.63
N GLN A 66 3.27 -3.69 -3.17
CA GLN A 66 3.50 -2.39 -3.80
C GLN A 66 4.16 -1.42 -2.80
N ILE A 67 3.65 -1.37 -1.58
CA ILE A 67 4.21 -0.50 -0.53
C ILE A 67 5.64 -0.90 -0.20
N ALA A 68 5.91 -2.21 -0.07
CA ALA A 68 7.26 -2.71 0.17
C ALA A 68 8.20 -2.31 -0.96
N ASP A 69 7.76 -2.43 -2.21
CA ASP A 69 8.56 -2.04 -3.38
C ASP A 69 8.83 -0.53 -3.39
N LEU A 70 7.82 0.30 -3.08
CA LEU A 70 7.98 1.75 -3.01
C LEU A 70 8.97 2.17 -1.91
N LYS A 71 8.91 1.50 -0.76
CA LYS A 71 9.86 1.73 0.35
C LYS A 71 11.27 1.31 -0.02
N GLN A 72 11.42 0.20 -0.75
CA GLN A 72 12.72 -0.24 -1.25
C GLN A 72 13.27 0.77 -2.25
N GLN A 73 12.46 1.29 -3.15
CA GLN A 73 12.85 2.33 -4.09
C GLN A 73 13.32 3.59 -3.36
N LEU A 74 12.65 3.96 -2.27
CA LEU A 74 13.06 5.10 -1.45
C LEU A 74 14.46 4.88 -0.85
N SER A 75 14.70 3.68 -0.31
CA SER A 75 16.00 3.29 0.22
C SER A 75 17.09 3.33 -0.86
N ASP A 76 16.79 2.83 -2.06
CA ASP A 76 17.70 2.86 -3.20
C ASP A 76 18.03 4.31 -3.61
N MET A 77 17.05 5.20 -3.58
CA MET A 77 17.24 6.62 -3.87
C MET A 77 18.16 7.29 -2.83
N GLU A 78 18.02 6.93 -1.55
CA GLU A 78 18.90 7.41 -0.48
C GLU A 78 20.34 6.97 -0.73
N ASP A 79 20.55 5.73 -1.16
CA ASP A 79 21.86 5.19 -1.51
C ASP A 79 22.45 5.92 -2.72
N GLU A 80 21.66 6.18 -3.75
CA GLU A 80 22.10 6.96 -4.90
C GLU A 80 22.52 8.38 -4.50
N LEU A 81 21.75 9.01 -3.62
CA LEU A 81 22.06 10.36 -3.12
C LEU A 81 23.41 10.37 -2.41
N ARG A 82 23.67 9.40 -1.53
CA ARG A 82 24.95 9.29 -0.84
C ARG A 82 26.09 9.07 -1.81
N LYS A 83 25.92 8.20 -2.81
CA LYS A 83 26.94 7.92 -3.81
C LYS A 83 27.25 9.12 -4.69
N SER A 84 26.26 9.97 -4.95
CA SER A 84 26.45 11.20 -5.73
C SER A 84 27.06 12.35 -4.93
N GLY A 85 27.26 12.16 -3.62
CA GLY A 85 27.78 13.20 -2.74
C GLY A 85 26.77 14.26 -2.33
N GLY A 86 25.48 14.00 -2.53
CA GLY A 86 24.42 14.92 -2.16
C GLY A 86 24.19 15.01 -0.65
N ASP A 87 23.53 16.08 -0.23
CA ASP A 87 23.20 16.33 1.17
C ASP A 87 22.10 15.36 1.64
N PRO A 88 22.32 14.55 2.69
CA PRO A 88 21.28 13.65 3.22
C PRO A 88 20.00 14.39 3.65
N GLY A 89 20.08 15.66 3.96
CA GLY A 89 18.92 16.49 4.30
C GLY A 89 17.90 16.59 3.18
N TRP A 90 18.32 16.44 1.92
CA TRP A 90 17.42 16.49 0.76
C TRP A 90 16.42 15.33 0.74
N ALA A 91 16.77 14.20 1.35
CA ALA A 91 15.89 13.04 1.46
C ALA A 91 14.81 13.21 2.54
N ARG A 92 15.00 14.13 3.46
CA ARG A 92 14.15 14.29 4.67
C ARG A 92 13.10 15.39 4.56
N GLU A 93 13.15 16.19 3.53
CA GLU A 93 12.23 17.33 3.36
C GLU A 93 10.97 16.97 2.60
#